data_ac06981864398cdf3affd87a06d3ff99
#
_entry.id   ac06981864398cdf3affd87a06d3ff99
#
_cell.length_a   1.000
_cell.length_b   1.000
_cell.length_c   1.000
_cell.angle_alpha   90.00
_cell.angle_beta   90.00
_cell.angle_gamma   90.00
#
_symmetry.space_group_name_H-M   'P 1'
#
loop_
_entity.id
_entity.type
_entity.pdbx_description
1 polymer ?
#
loop_
_entity_poly.entity_id
_entity_poly.type
_entity_poly.pdbx_seq_one_letter_code
_entity_poly.pdbx_strand_id
1 'polypeptide(L)'
;LDDTIKSTATNMWNVTGSTGNVNNNNRNNSYVVRAVSAYNGLELPISLESLFEAYFDCRKNKRNGKQSIEFEVQYESNLVELYEDIKCCNYNPRSSEAFIVNYPVKREIFAAHFRDRVVHHWIALRLEPILEKLFIDDSYNCRKGKGTSYAIKRVTSMIKDVTENYTQEAWILKLDIKGYFMSI
;
A
#
# COMPACT_ATOMS: atom_id res chain seq x y z
N LEU A 1 -3.12 -0.88 24.92
CA LEU A 1 -2.23 -1.17 23.79
C LEU A 1 -0.82 -1.16 24.35
N ASP A 2 -0.17 -2.31 24.28
CA ASP A 2 1.16 -2.54 24.81
C ASP A 2 2.19 -1.64 24.09
N ASP A 3 3.13 -1.07 24.83
CA ASP A 3 4.16 -0.18 24.29
C ASP A 3 5.04 -0.86 23.21
N THR A 4 5.14 -2.19 23.27
CA THR A 4 5.77 -3.01 22.22
C THR A 4 5.08 -2.90 20.87
N ILE A 5 3.75 -2.79 20.83
CA ILE A 5 2.98 -2.62 19.58
C ILE A 5 3.21 -1.23 18.99
N LYS A 6 3.31 -0.20 19.84
CA LYS A 6 3.61 1.18 19.38
C LYS A 6 5.01 1.28 18.78
N SER A 7 6.01 0.63 19.38
CA SER A 7 7.38 0.66 18.85
C SER A 7 7.49 -0.09 17.51
N THR A 8 6.77 -1.19 17.36
CA THR A 8 6.76 -1.98 16.11
C THR A 8 6.05 -1.24 14.99
N ALA A 9 4.94 -0.57 15.29
CA ALA A 9 4.22 0.27 14.32
C ALA A 9 5.08 1.48 13.87
N THR A 10 5.74 2.14 14.80
CA THR A 10 6.64 3.27 14.50
C THR A 10 7.81 2.84 13.63
N ASN A 11 8.41 1.69 13.91
CA ASN A 11 9.51 1.16 13.09
C ASN A 11 9.05 0.75 11.69
N MET A 12 7.84 0.23 11.54
CA MET A 12 7.25 -0.13 10.25
C MET A 12 7.05 1.10 9.34
N TRP A 13 6.63 2.22 9.88
CA TRP A 13 6.43 3.47 9.15
C TRP A 13 7.75 4.18 8.82
N ASN A 14 8.74 4.13 9.70
CA ASN A 14 10.07 4.72 9.46
C ASN A 14 10.84 4.03 8.32
N VAL A 15 10.55 2.76 8.04
CA VAL A 15 11.17 2.04 6.91
C VAL A 15 10.60 2.50 5.56
N THR A 16 9.35 2.96 5.51
CA THR A 16 8.71 3.42 4.28
C THR A 16 8.85 4.93 4.06
N GLY A 17 9.18 5.70 5.07
CA GLY A 17 9.15 7.18 5.07
C GLY A 17 10.49 7.89 5.07
N SER A 18 11.59 7.21 5.30
CA SER A 18 12.87 7.90 5.38
C SER A 18 13.42 8.22 3.99
N THR A 19 13.26 9.51 3.64
CA THR A 19 14.14 10.32 2.78
C THR A 19 14.90 9.52 1.70
N GLY A 20 14.80 9.94 0.47
CA GLY A 20 15.46 9.42 -0.74
C GLY A 20 16.98 9.20 -0.68
N ASN A 21 17.51 9.03 0.49
CA ASN A 21 18.82 8.51 0.79
C ASN A 21 18.66 7.09 1.33
N VAL A 22 18.40 6.16 0.42
CA VAL A 22 18.55 4.73 0.70
C VAL A 22 20.04 4.45 0.86
N ASN A 23 20.59 4.85 1.97
CA ASN A 23 21.85 4.33 2.41
C ASN A 23 21.64 2.85 2.74
N ASN A 24 22.31 2.01 1.96
CA ASN A 24 22.46 0.57 2.04
C ASN A 24 22.54 -0.02 3.44
N ASN A 25 21.44 -0.01 4.18
CA ASN A 25 21.33 -0.82 5.36
C ASN A 25 20.38 -1.98 5.05
N ASN A 26 20.97 -3.07 4.53
CA ASN A 26 20.32 -4.38 4.31
C ASN A 26 19.51 -4.91 5.49
N ARG A 27 19.60 -4.27 6.63
CA ARG A 27 18.86 -4.61 7.86
C ARG A 27 17.40 -4.16 7.81
N ASN A 28 17.08 -3.03 7.18
CA ASN A 28 15.74 -2.44 7.26
C ASN A 28 14.70 -3.22 6.45
N ASN A 29 15.10 -3.80 5.32
CA ASN A 29 14.17 -4.52 4.43
C ASN A 29 13.75 -5.89 4.97
N SER A 30 14.64 -6.57 5.70
CA SER A 30 14.30 -7.81 6.38
C SER A 30 13.30 -7.58 7.53
N TYR A 31 13.23 -6.36 8.09
CA TYR A 31 12.28 -6.02 9.15
C TYR A 31 10.86 -5.87 8.63
N VAL A 32 10.64 -5.33 7.42
CA VAL A 32 9.28 -5.21 6.85
C VAL A 32 8.66 -6.59 6.64
N VAL A 33 9.40 -7.52 6.05
CA VAL A 33 8.91 -8.89 5.83
C VAL A 33 8.75 -9.63 7.17
N ARG A 34 9.66 -9.43 8.12
CA ARG A 34 9.57 -10.01 9.46
C ARG A 34 8.47 -9.39 10.31
N ALA A 35 8.26 -8.08 10.24
CA ALA A 35 7.19 -7.41 10.98
C ALA A 35 5.80 -7.88 10.52
N VAL A 36 5.61 -8.10 9.21
CA VAL A 36 4.37 -8.65 8.68
C VAL A 36 4.17 -10.10 9.12
N SER A 37 5.24 -10.91 9.21
CA SER A 37 5.17 -12.30 9.67
C SER A 37 5.05 -12.43 11.20
N ALA A 38 5.51 -11.45 11.97
CA ALA A 38 5.50 -11.47 13.44
C ALA A 38 4.21 -10.86 14.05
N TYR A 39 3.36 -10.22 13.23
CA TYR A 39 2.16 -9.60 13.73
C TYR A 39 1.12 -10.65 14.15
N ASN A 40 0.94 -10.84 15.45
CA ASN A 40 -0.08 -11.70 16.09
C ASN A 40 -0.14 -13.16 15.61
N GLY A 41 0.99 -13.78 15.32
CA GLY A 41 1.00 -15.16 14.82
C GLY A 41 0.43 -15.28 13.40
N LEU A 42 0.29 -14.17 12.69
CA LEU A 42 -0.05 -14.15 11.28
C LEU A 42 1.18 -14.63 10.52
N GLU A 43 1.34 -15.94 10.41
CA GLU A 43 2.24 -16.48 9.41
C GLU A 43 1.67 -16.11 8.04
N LEU A 44 2.40 -15.27 7.32
CA LEU A 44 2.15 -15.07 5.90
C LEU A 44 3.14 -15.94 5.11
N PRO A 45 2.86 -17.26 5.02
CA PRO A 45 3.76 -18.14 4.31
C PRO A 45 3.79 -17.69 2.85
N ILE A 46 4.97 -17.33 2.40
CA ILE A 46 5.17 -17.06 1.00
C ILE A 46 5.18 -18.40 0.26
N SER A 47 4.36 -18.50 -0.79
CA SER A 47 4.44 -19.59 -1.74
C SER A 47 4.67 -19.02 -3.14
N LEU A 48 5.24 -19.82 -4.00
CA LEU A 48 5.49 -19.42 -5.39
C LEU A 48 4.18 -19.08 -6.10
N GLU A 49 3.14 -19.90 -5.90
CA GLU A 49 1.80 -19.69 -6.46
C GLU A 49 1.24 -18.32 -6.05
N SER A 50 1.45 -17.95 -4.81
CA SER A 50 0.97 -16.68 -4.27
C SER A 50 1.66 -15.46 -4.86
N LEU A 51 2.92 -15.60 -5.27
CA LEU A 51 3.63 -14.55 -6.01
C LEU A 51 3.18 -14.46 -7.46
N PHE A 52 2.87 -15.59 -8.11
CA PHE A 52 2.25 -15.60 -9.44
C PHE A 52 0.89 -14.90 -9.41
N GLU A 53 0.05 -15.18 -8.43
CA GLU A 53 -1.24 -14.51 -8.25
C GLU A 53 -1.06 -12.99 -8.11
N ALA A 54 -0.15 -12.57 -7.25
CA ALA A 54 0.17 -11.15 -7.04
C ALA A 54 0.74 -10.48 -8.30
N TYR A 55 1.58 -11.18 -9.06
CA TYR A 55 2.09 -10.70 -10.35
C TYR A 55 0.97 -10.47 -11.36
N PHE A 56 0.09 -11.44 -11.55
CA PHE A 56 -1.02 -11.32 -12.49
C PHE A 56 -1.99 -10.21 -12.06
N ASP A 57 -2.23 -10.04 -10.78
CA ASP A 57 -3.03 -8.93 -10.28
C ASP A 57 -2.34 -7.57 -10.50
N CYS A 58 -1.07 -7.46 -10.16
CA CYS A 58 -0.26 -6.25 -10.39
C CYS A 58 -0.23 -5.84 -11.86
N ARG A 59 -0.09 -6.83 -12.76
CA ARG A 59 0.02 -6.63 -14.20
C ARG A 59 -1.25 -6.10 -14.87
N LYS A 60 -2.44 -6.41 -14.36
CA LYS A 60 -3.75 -6.08 -14.99
C LYS A 60 -3.84 -4.64 -15.49
N ASN A 61 -3.29 -3.68 -14.75
CA ASN A 61 -3.40 -2.25 -15.04
C ASN A 61 -2.06 -1.58 -15.41
N LYS A 62 -0.99 -2.35 -15.65
CA LYS A 62 0.38 -1.82 -15.83
C LYS A 62 1.13 -2.45 -17.00
N ARG A 63 0.42 -2.91 -18.03
CA ARG A 63 1.00 -3.67 -19.16
C ARG A 63 1.95 -2.87 -20.05
N ASN A 64 1.79 -1.55 -20.11
CA ASN A 64 2.51 -0.69 -21.07
C ASN A 64 3.75 0.00 -20.45
N GLY A 65 4.07 -0.27 -19.20
CA GLY A 65 5.25 0.30 -18.56
C GLY A 65 6.51 -0.44 -18.98
N LYS A 66 7.61 0.28 -19.27
CA LYS A 66 8.89 -0.30 -19.66
C LYS A 66 9.32 -1.40 -18.70
N GLN A 67 9.38 -1.13 -17.41
CA GLN A 67 9.76 -2.10 -16.38
C GLN A 67 8.83 -3.32 -16.29
N SER A 68 7.52 -3.14 -16.57
CA SER A 68 6.58 -4.27 -16.57
C SER A 68 6.80 -5.18 -17.78
N ILE A 69 7.13 -4.62 -18.95
CA ILE A 69 7.47 -5.38 -20.16
C ILE A 69 8.78 -6.12 -19.96
N GLU A 70 9.81 -5.45 -19.45
CA GLU A 70 11.11 -6.08 -19.15
C GLU A 70 10.96 -7.25 -18.17
N PHE A 71 10.15 -7.09 -17.12
CA PHE A 71 9.86 -8.15 -16.17
C PHE A 71 9.08 -9.31 -16.81
N GLU A 72 8.15 -8.99 -17.71
CA GLU A 72 7.28 -9.96 -18.38
C GLU A 72 8.01 -10.92 -19.31
N VAL A 73 9.09 -10.48 -19.95
CA VAL A 73 9.85 -11.31 -20.90
C VAL A 73 10.36 -12.62 -20.26
N GLN A 74 10.68 -12.58 -18.97
CA GLN A 74 11.17 -13.75 -18.21
C GLN A 74 10.44 -13.82 -16.85
N TYR A 75 9.13 -13.57 -16.82
CA TYR A 75 8.40 -13.42 -15.57
C TYR A 75 8.48 -14.66 -14.67
N GLU A 76 8.51 -15.86 -15.24
CA GLU A 76 8.62 -17.10 -14.47
C GLU A 76 9.94 -17.16 -13.70
N SER A 77 11.07 -16.97 -14.39
CA SER A 77 12.38 -16.94 -13.75
C SER A 77 12.52 -15.80 -12.76
N ASN A 78 12.00 -14.61 -13.09
CA ASN A 78 12.01 -13.45 -12.21
C ASN A 78 11.18 -13.66 -10.94
N LEU A 79 10.07 -14.41 -11.01
CA LEU A 79 9.25 -14.73 -9.86
C LEU A 79 9.89 -15.82 -8.98
N VAL A 80 10.54 -16.81 -9.58
CA VAL A 80 11.29 -17.82 -8.83
C VAL A 80 12.46 -17.16 -8.07
N GLU A 81 13.24 -16.31 -8.72
CA GLU A 81 14.30 -15.53 -8.07
C GLU A 81 13.76 -14.68 -6.92
N LEU A 82 12.66 -13.95 -7.17
CA LEU A 82 12.01 -13.12 -6.16
C LEU A 82 11.51 -13.95 -4.95
N TYR A 83 10.96 -15.14 -5.22
CA TYR A 83 10.52 -16.06 -4.18
C TYR A 83 11.69 -16.52 -3.30
N GLU A 84 12.80 -16.94 -3.91
CA GLU A 84 13.98 -17.37 -3.16
C GLU A 84 14.60 -16.20 -2.38
N ASP A 85 14.68 -15.01 -2.95
CA ASP A 85 15.15 -13.81 -2.25
C ASP A 85 14.33 -13.51 -0.98
N ILE A 86 13.01 -13.59 -1.08
CA ILE A 86 12.13 -13.34 0.07
C ILE A 86 12.25 -14.46 1.10
N LYS A 87 12.26 -15.71 0.66
CA LYS A 87 12.35 -16.89 1.51
C LYS A 87 13.67 -16.93 2.30
N CYS A 88 14.76 -16.58 1.64
CA CYS A 88 16.09 -16.53 2.25
C CYS A 88 16.36 -15.22 3.01
N CYS A 89 15.39 -14.32 3.12
CA CYS A 89 15.55 -12.99 3.72
C CYS A 89 16.64 -12.12 3.05
N ASN A 90 16.90 -12.36 1.78
CA ASN A 90 17.86 -11.61 0.94
C ASN A 90 17.16 -10.54 0.06
N TYR A 91 15.84 -10.43 0.16
CA TYR A 91 15.10 -9.45 -0.61
C TYR A 91 15.56 -8.03 -0.33
N ASN A 92 15.93 -7.33 -1.40
CA ASN A 92 16.34 -5.93 -1.40
C ASN A 92 15.48 -5.15 -2.41
N PRO A 93 14.75 -4.12 -2.01
CA PRO A 93 14.01 -3.28 -2.94
C PRO A 93 14.96 -2.56 -3.90
N ARG A 94 14.54 -2.44 -5.15
CA ARG A 94 15.26 -1.67 -6.17
C ARG A 94 14.98 -0.18 -6.02
N SER A 95 15.82 0.65 -6.63
CA SER A 95 15.63 2.11 -6.64
C SER A 95 14.29 2.49 -7.26
N SER A 96 13.59 3.41 -6.61
CA SER A 96 12.37 3.99 -7.14
C SER A 96 12.66 4.96 -8.28
N GLU A 97 11.73 5.06 -9.24
CA GLU A 97 11.75 6.11 -10.26
C GLU A 97 11.06 7.37 -9.74
N ALA A 98 11.79 8.49 -9.76
CA ALA A 98 11.25 9.79 -9.38
C ALA A 98 10.77 10.55 -10.62
N PHE A 99 9.54 11.07 -10.58
CA PHE A 99 9.01 11.94 -11.63
C PHE A 99 8.06 12.99 -11.04
N ILE A 100 7.84 14.07 -11.80
CA ILE A 100 7.00 15.19 -11.39
C ILE A 100 5.68 15.13 -12.13
N VAL A 101 4.59 15.17 -11.36
CA VAL A 101 3.23 15.36 -11.87
C VAL A 101 2.83 16.81 -11.65
N ASN A 102 2.45 17.53 -12.71
CA ASN A 102 2.15 18.95 -12.65
C ASN A 102 0.66 19.27 -12.44
N TYR A 103 -0.24 18.32 -12.67
CA TYR A 103 -1.68 18.52 -12.59
C TYR A 103 -2.35 17.47 -11.67
N PRO A 104 -3.35 17.81 -10.85
CA PRO A 104 -3.91 19.16 -10.59
C PRO A 104 -3.00 20.04 -9.72
N VAL A 105 -2.05 19.47 -9.01
CA VAL A 105 -1.06 20.16 -8.19
C VAL A 105 0.29 19.53 -8.45
N LYS A 106 1.33 20.35 -8.55
CA LYS A 106 2.71 19.87 -8.73
C LYS A 106 3.12 18.98 -7.55
N ARG A 107 3.55 17.75 -7.84
CA ARG A 107 4.01 16.75 -6.86
C ARG A 107 5.16 15.95 -7.40
N GLU A 108 6.08 15.61 -6.52
CA GLU A 108 7.09 14.58 -6.78
C GLU A 108 6.49 13.21 -6.46
N ILE A 109 6.64 12.28 -7.37
CA ILE A 109 6.16 10.89 -7.23
C ILE A 109 7.38 9.97 -7.28
N PHE A 110 7.48 9.10 -6.30
CA PHE A 110 8.47 8.04 -6.26
C PHE A 110 7.76 6.71 -6.53
N ALA A 111 7.94 6.19 -7.74
CA ALA A 111 7.33 4.94 -8.14
C ALA A 111 8.28 3.78 -7.88
N ALA A 112 7.86 2.82 -7.08
CA ALA A 112 8.63 1.60 -6.84
C ALA A 112 8.88 0.84 -8.15
N HIS A 113 10.01 0.16 -8.24
CA HIS A 113 10.33 -0.72 -9.37
C HIS A 113 9.26 -1.80 -9.54
N PHE A 114 9.01 -2.27 -10.78
CA PHE A 114 7.91 -3.20 -11.04
C PHE A 114 8.03 -4.50 -10.22
N ARG A 115 9.24 -5.05 -10.04
CA ARG A 115 9.52 -6.19 -9.18
C ARG A 115 9.02 -5.99 -7.75
N ASP A 116 9.27 -4.82 -7.20
CA ASP A 116 8.85 -4.48 -5.83
C ASP A 116 7.35 -4.24 -5.73
N ARG A 117 6.71 -3.76 -6.81
CA ARG A 117 5.25 -3.67 -6.87
C ARG A 117 4.57 -5.03 -6.81
N VAL A 118 5.20 -6.09 -7.34
CA VAL A 118 4.68 -7.45 -7.17
C VAL A 118 4.67 -7.84 -5.70
N VAL A 119 5.75 -7.54 -4.95
CA VAL A 119 5.80 -7.76 -3.50
C VAL A 119 4.74 -6.94 -2.77
N HIS A 120 4.57 -5.66 -3.13
CA HIS A 120 3.52 -4.82 -2.56
C HIS A 120 2.11 -5.40 -2.80
N HIS A 121 1.84 -5.93 -4.01
CA HIS A 121 0.57 -6.61 -4.30
C HIS A 121 0.41 -7.89 -3.50
N TRP A 122 1.47 -8.69 -3.36
CA TRP A 122 1.45 -9.89 -2.55
C TRP A 122 1.11 -9.60 -1.09
N ILE A 123 1.69 -8.56 -0.50
CA ILE A 123 1.38 -8.10 0.85
C ILE A 123 -0.07 -7.59 0.93
N ALA A 124 -0.48 -6.74 -0.02
CA ALA A 124 -1.81 -6.14 -0.04
C ALA A 124 -2.92 -7.19 -0.12
N LEU A 125 -2.79 -8.20 -0.99
CA LEU A 125 -3.78 -9.28 -1.13
C LEU A 125 -3.99 -10.07 0.18
N ARG A 126 -2.99 -10.10 1.06
CA ARG A 126 -3.09 -10.78 2.35
C ARG A 126 -3.59 -9.89 3.47
N LEU A 127 -3.24 -8.62 3.44
CA LEU A 127 -3.69 -7.66 4.44
C LEU A 127 -5.13 -7.18 4.19
N GLU A 128 -5.54 -7.05 2.92
CA GLU A 128 -6.87 -6.55 2.55
C GLU A 128 -8.02 -7.27 3.29
N PRO A 129 -8.08 -8.63 3.34
CA PRO A 129 -9.16 -9.33 4.03
C PRO A 129 -9.20 -9.10 5.55
N ILE A 130 -8.05 -8.80 6.14
CA ILE A 130 -7.92 -8.53 7.57
C ILE A 130 -8.35 -7.09 7.86
N LEU A 131 -7.82 -6.14 7.10
CA LEU A 131 -8.11 -4.73 7.24
C LEU A 131 -9.58 -4.41 6.93
N GLU A 132 -10.18 -5.13 5.96
CA GLU A 132 -11.58 -4.94 5.59
C GLU A 132 -12.54 -5.22 6.77
N LYS A 133 -12.17 -6.13 7.68
CA LYS A 133 -12.94 -6.41 8.90
C LYS A 133 -12.76 -5.34 9.98
N LEU A 134 -11.65 -4.59 9.93
CA LEU A 134 -11.31 -3.57 10.91
C LEU A 134 -11.79 -2.17 10.51
N PHE A 135 -11.99 -1.94 9.21
CA PHE A 135 -12.43 -0.65 8.73
C PHE A 135 -13.85 -0.33 9.16
N ILE A 136 -14.06 0.90 9.60
CA ILE A 136 -15.41 1.43 9.80
C ILE A 136 -16.17 1.43 8.47
N ASP A 137 -17.48 1.36 8.53
CA ASP A 137 -18.31 1.22 7.33
C ASP A 137 -18.17 2.42 6.38
N ASP A 138 -18.02 3.61 6.91
CA ASP A 138 -17.85 4.87 6.17
C ASP A 138 -16.37 5.17 5.78
N SER A 139 -15.54 4.16 5.57
CA SER A 139 -14.20 4.26 4.97
C SER A 139 -14.28 3.94 3.47
N TYR A 140 -13.79 4.84 2.60
CA TYR A 140 -14.04 4.79 1.16
C TYR A 140 -12.78 4.69 0.29
N ASN A 141 -11.61 4.77 0.86
CA ASN A 141 -10.37 4.72 0.10
C ASN A 141 -9.90 3.27 -0.11
N CYS A 142 -9.59 2.92 -1.37
CA CYS A 142 -9.04 1.61 -1.77
C CYS A 142 -9.91 0.39 -1.37
N ARG A 143 -11.21 0.54 -1.20
CA ARG A 143 -12.15 -0.55 -0.89
C ARG A 143 -13.02 -0.91 -2.08
N LYS A 144 -13.20 -2.21 -2.34
CA LYS A 144 -14.07 -2.72 -3.40
C LYS A 144 -15.52 -2.31 -3.17
N GLY A 145 -16.17 -1.75 -4.19
CA GLY A 145 -17.55 -1.28 -4.11
C GLY A 145 -17.76 0.04 -3.35
N LYS A 146 -16.74 0.57 -2.66
CA LYS A 146 -16.81 1.81 -1.89
C LYS A 146 -15.94 2.93 -2.49
N GLY A 147 -16.04 3.13 -3.79
CA GLY A 147 -15.31 4.21 -4.49
C GLY A 147 -15.93 5.59 -4.29
N THR A 148 -15.36 6.60 -4.96
CA THR A 148 -15.76 8.03 -4.86
C THR A 148 -17.26 8.25 -5.06
N SER A 149 -17.87 7.58 -6.06
CA SER A 149 -19.31 7.72 -6.33
C SER A 149 -20.17 7.21 -5.18
N TYR A 150 -19.76 6.12 -4.51
CA TYR A 150 -20.44 5.62 -3.33
C TYR A 150 -20.28 6.59 -2.15
N ALA A 151 -19.07 7.11 -1.92
CA ALA A 151 -18.80 8.09 -0.87
C ALA A 151 -19.67 9.36 -1.03
N ILE A 152 -19.78 9.89 -2.25
CA ILE A 152 -20.63 11.06 -2.54
C ILE A 152 -22.09 10.78 -2.20
N LYS A 153 -22.62 9.63 -2.63
CA LYS A 153 -24.02 9.25 -2.31
C LYS A 153 -24.24 9.16 -0.81
N ARG A 154 -23.31 8.56 -0.09
CA ARG A 154 -23.39 8.37 1.36
C ARG A 154 -23.34 9.71 2.10
N VAL A 155 -22.38 10.58 1.76
CA VAL A 155 -22.27 11.93 2.33
C VAL A 155 -23.53 12.76 2.02
N THR A 156 -24.06 12.68 0.80
CA THR A 156 -25.33 13.36 0.45
C THR A 156 -26.49 12.89 1.29
N SER A 157 -26.60 11.57 1.55
CA SER A 157 -27.62 11.04 2.46
C SER A 157 -27.46 11.59 3.86
N MET A 158 -26.25 11.55 4.42
CA MET A 158 -25.96 12.07 5.76
C MET A 158 -26.31 13.56 5.88
N ILE A 159 -26.00 14.36 4.87
CA ILE A 159 -26.33 15.78 4.85
C ILE A 159 -27.85 15.96 4.87
N LYS A 160 -28.60 15.20 4.06
CA LYS A 160 -30.06 15.25 4.03
C LYS A 160 -30.66 14.90 5.39
N ASP A 161 -30.15 13.85 6.03
CA ASP A 161 -30.64 13.38 7.33
C ASP A 161 -30.38 14.42 8.40
N VAL A 162 -29.17 14.99 8.50
CA VAL A 162 -28.81 16.00 9.51
C VAL A 162 -29.51 17.34 9.28
N THR A 163 -29.75 17.72 8.02
CA THR A 163 -30.41 18.99 7.69
C THR A 163 -31.94 18.88 7.57
N GLU A 164 -32.51 17.74 7.90
CA GLU A 164 -33.94 17.47 7.68
C GLU A 164 -34.38 17.87 6.26
N ASN A 165 -33.73 17.27 5.25
CA ASN A 165 -33.93 17.59 3.83
C ASN A 165 -33.63 19.06 3.47
N TYR A 166 -32.52 19.60 3.97
CA TYR A 166 -32.01 20.97 3.70
C TYR A 166 -32.89 22.09 4.30
N THR A 167 -33.69 21.81 5.34
CA THR A 167 -34.48 22.80 6.04
C THR A 167 -33.74 23.39 7.24
N GLN A 168 -32.74 22.69 7.78
CA GLN A 168 -31.93 23.14 8.91
C GLN A 168 -30.47 23.34 8.52
N GLU A 169 -29.79 24.23 9.24
CA GLU A 169 -28.37 24.44 9.10
C GLU A 169 -27.56 23.27 9.69
N ALA A 170 -26.49 22.90 9.02
CA ALA A 170 -25.53 21.90 9.48
C ALA A 170 -24.09 22.33 9.22
N TRP A 171 -23.19 21.87 10.07
CA TRP A 171 -21.76 22.19 9.96
C TRP A 171 -20.99 20.96 9.51
N ILE A 172 -20.12 21.14 8.52
CA ILE A 172 -19.25 20.06 8.00
C ILE A 172 -17.83 20.37 8.45
N LEU A 173 -17.27 19.50 9.31
CA LEU A 173 -15.86 19.57 9.70
C LEU A 173 -15.03 18.77 8.72
N LYS A 174 -14.16 19.44 7.96
CA LYS A 174 -13.18 18.82 7.07
C LYS A 174 -11.81 18.83 7.73
N LEU A 175 -11.26 17.65 7.97
CA LEU A 175 -9.92 17.48 8.55
C LEU A 175 -8.98 16.84 7.52
N ASP A 176 -7.72 17.22 7.55
CA ASP A 176 -6.66 16.64 6.74
C ASP A 176 -5.33 16.68 7.50
N ILE A 177 -4.46 15.69 7.28
CA ILE A 177 -3.14 15.63 7.91
C ILE A 177 -2.15 16.31 6.97
N LYS A 178 -1.70 17.48 7.37
CA LYS A 178 -0.73 18.27 6.59
C LYS A 178 0.58 17.49 6.42
N GLY A 179 0.98 17.33 5.16
CA GLY A 179 2.29 16.75 4.82
C GLY A 179 2.46 15.29 5.25
N TYR A 180 1.36 14.51 5.35
CA TYR A 180 1.37 13.13 5.84
C TYR A 180 2.53 12.30 5.28
N PHE A 181 2.67 12.21 3.95
CA PHE A 181 3.71 11.40 3.31
C PHE A 181 5.14 11.94 3.47
N MET A 182 5.29 13.22 3.81
CA MET A 182 6.60 13.84 4.02
C MET A 182 7.01 13.84 5.49
N SER A 183 6.10 13.46 6.39
CA SER A 183 6.29 13.46 7.85
C SER A 183 6.48 12.07 8.45
N ILE A 184 6.37 11.03 7.61
CA ILE A 184 6.52 9.62 8.01
C ILE A 184 7.94 9.16 7.76
#